data_402c6b8b94130a3066f3ad8dbe74588e
#
_entry.id   402c6b8b94130a3066f3ad8dbe74588e
#
_cell.length_a   1.000
_cell.length_b   1.000
_cell.length_c   1.000
_cell.angle_alpha   90.00
_cell.angle_beta   90.00
_cell.angle_gamma   90.00
#
_symmetry.space_group_name_H-M   'P 1'
#
loop_
_entity.id
_entity.type
_entity.pdbx_description
1 polymer ?
#
loop_
_entity_poly.entity_id
_entity_poly.type
_entity_poly.pdbx_seq_one_letter_code
_entity_poly.pdbx_strand_id
1 'polypeptide(L)'
;SSSSAASDVYKRQVYLDGEAFFDVKKDNGRTFQVVTELVEVKVLGTRFDVRVSEEDNMAEVVLESGSVKLNERNKAEDGVILRPGEMGRVSRQSGIEVRHVDLQLYTTWKDKYMNIESQKMENVMFMLSKRYHTEIRIEGEELKAEIFSGRFDIDQSLENIFETIDLITPIHYQQQPDGTYLVTPK
;
A
#
# COMPACT_ATOMS: atom_id res chain seq x y z
N SER A 1 32.62 -19.75 -17.23
CA SER A 1 31.26 -19.59 -16.69
C SER A 1 31.21 -19.21 -15.21
N SER A 2 32.12 -18.39 -14.72
CA SER A 2 32.15 -17.94 -13.31
C SER A 2 31.55 -16.57 -13.06
N SER A 3 30.98 -15.91 -14.07
CA SER A 3 30.47 -14.56 -13.92
C SER A 3 29.02 -14.46 -13.45
N SER A 4 28.19 -15.50 -13.56
CA SER A 4 26.81 -15.47 -13.12
C SER A 4 26.64 -15.71 -11.61
N ALA A 5 27.45 -16.60 -11.04
CA ALA A 5 27.42 -16.92 -9.60
C ALA A 5 27.92 -15.76 -8.73
N ALA A 6 28.91 -14.98 -9.21
CA ALA A 6 29.42 -13.81 -8.48
C ALA A 6 28.42 -12.63 -8.45
N SER A 7 27.55 -12.51 -9.46
CA SER A 7 26.53 -11.46 -9.48
C SER A 7 25.36 -11.76 -8.52
N ASP A 8 25.02 -13.02 -8.27
CA ASP A 8 23.90 -13.41 -7.38
C ASP A 8 24.25 -13.25 -5.90
N VAL A 9 25.53 -13.36 -5.50
CA VAL A 9 25.99 -13.15 -4.13
C VAL A 9 25.79 -11.67 -3.69
N TYR A 10 25.76 -10.73 -4.62
CA TYR A 10 25.58 -9.30 -4.34
C TYR A 10 24.15 -8.78 -4.49
N LYS A 11 23.22 -9.62 -4.95
CA LYS A 11 21.80 -9.26 -5.10
C LYS A 11 20.96 -9.95 -4.03
N ARG A 12 20.21 -9.14 -3.29
CA ARG A 12 19.14 -9.60 -2.41
C ARG A 12 17.83 -9.44 -3.18
N GLN A 13 17.18 -10.53 -3.55
CA GLN A 13 16.00 -10.52 -4.40
C GLN A 13 14.85 -11.28 -3.76
N VAL A 14 13.66 -10.72 -3.82
CA VAL A 14 12.41 -11.37 -3.44
C VAL A 14 11.38 -11.27 -4.56
N TYR A 15 10.52 -12.26 -4.65
CA TYR A 15 9.35 -12.24 -5.53
C TYR A 15 8.12 -11.95 -4.68
N LEU A 16 7.28 -11.03 -5.14
CA LEU A 16 6.08 -10.61 -4.43
C LEU A 16 4.84 -10.82 -5.29
N ASP A 17 3.86 -11.45 -4.65
CA ASP A 17 2.46 -11.48 -5.04
C ASP A 17 1.63 -10.99 -3.83
N GLY A 18 0.69 -10.06 -4.05
CA GLY A 18 -0.05 -9.41 -2.98
C GLY A 18 0.59 -8.10 -2.50
N GLU A 19 0.58 -7.84 -1.21
CA GLU A 19 1.08 -6.59 -0.63
C GLU A 19 2.09 -6.84 0.49
N ALA A 20 3.17 -6.05 0.49
CA ALA A 20 4.16 -6.06 1.56
C ALA A 20 4.79 -4.67 1.75
N PHE A 21 5.07 -4.34 2.99
CA PHE A 21 5.90 -3.21 3.36
C PHE A 21 7.33 -3.68 3.61
N PHE A 22 8.30 -2.98 3.01
CA PHE A 22 9.72 -3.29 3.12
C PHE A 22 10.44 -2.20 3.89
N ASP A 23 11.20 -2.61 4.90
CA ASP A 23 12.19 -1.78 5.59
C ASP A 23 13.57 -2.33 5.30
N VAL A 24 14.19 -1.83 4.24
CA VAL A 24 15.48 -2.34 3.76
C VAL A 24 16.60 -1.49 4.31
N LYS A 25 17.49 -2.12 5.09
CA LYS A 25 18.69 -1.46 5.61
C LYS A 25 19.77 -1.41 4.55
N LYS A 26 20.54 -0.30 4.54
CA LYS A 26 21.75 -0.19 3.72
C LYS A 26 22.74 -1.29 4.08
N ASP A 27 23.32 -1.92 3.07
CA ASP A 27 24.22 -3.03 3.23
C ASP A 27 25.36 -2.97 2.20
N ASN A 28 26.40 -2.20 2.52
CA ASN A 28 27.64 -2.08 1.73
C ASN A 28 27.41 -1.89 0.21
N GLY A 29 26.40 -1.13 -0.18
CA GLY A 29 26.07 -0.90 -1.59
C GLY A 29 25.37 -2.06 -2.29
N ARG A 30 25.02 -3.14 -1.57
CA ARG A 30 24.26 -4.25 -2.16
C ARG A 30 22.81 -3.83 -2.42
N THR A 31 22.39 -4.02 -3.65
CA THR A 31 21.01 -3.74 -4.06
C THR A 31 20.05 -4.79 -3.48
N PHE A 32 18.91 -4.31 -2.98
CA PHE A 32 17.75 -5.16 -2.72
C PHE A 32 16.74 -4.98 -3.85
N GLN A 33 16.17 -6.07 -4.32
CA GLN A 33 15.25 -6.07 -5.45
C GLN A 33 13.95 -6.80 -5.10
N VAL A 34 12.83 -6.14 -5.36
CA VAL A 34 11.51 -6.77 -5.34
C VAL A 34 11.04 -6.95 -6.78
N VAL A 35 10.67 -8.17 -7.12
CA VAL A 35 10.19 -8.53 -8.45
C VAL A 35 8.74 -8.94 -8.37
N THR A 36 7.93 -8.36 -9.23
CA THR A 36 6.54 -8.74 -9.45
C THR A 36 6.33 -9.11 -10.91
N GLU A 37 5.13 -9.48 -11.31
CA GLU A 37 4.84 -9.71 -12.72
C GLU A 37 4.92 -8.45 -13.60
N LEU A 38 4.67 -7.27 -13.02
CA LEU A 38 4.59 -6.01 -13.74
C LEU A 38 5.81 -5.12 -13.59
N VAL A 39 6.52 -5.23 -12.46
CA VAL A 39 7.54 -4.25 -12.08
C VAL A 39 8.70 -4.89 -11.34
N GLU A 40 9.87 -4.31 -11.52
CA GLU A 40 11.08 -4.54 -10.72
C GLU A 40 11.39 -3.28 -9.90
N VAL A 41 11.51 -3.45 -8.59
CA VAL A 41 11.82 -2.38 -7.63
C VAL A 41 13.23 -2.58 -7.14
N LYS A 42 14.12 -1.61 -7.33
CA LYS A 42 15.53 -1.66 -6.89
C LYS A 42 15.81 -0.58 -5.88
N VAL A 43 16.37 -0.97 -4.74
CA VAL A 43 16.69 -0.08 -3.62
C VAL A 43 18.03 -0.42 -2.98
N LEU A 44 18.59 0.54 -2.25
CA LEU A 44 19.80 0.33 -1.43
C LEU A 44 19.49 0.33 0.07
N GLY A 45 18.71 1.31 0.53
CA GLY A 45 18.26 1.45 1.92
C GLY A 45 17.02 2.32 1.91
N THR A 46 15.85 1.71 2.06
CA THR A 46 14.60 2.33 1.66
C THR A 46 13.44 1.72 2.44
N ARG A 47 12.47 2.54 2.80
CA ARG A 47 11.19 2.11 3.37
C ARG A 47 10.08 2.36 2.34
N PHE A 48 9.41 1.32 1.91
CA PHE A 48 8.42 1.40 0.84
C PHE A 48 7.39 0.29 0.91
N ASP A 49 6.22 0.55 0.36
CA ASP A 49 5.12 -0.40 0.20
C ASP A 49 5.02 -0.85 -1.26
N VAL A 50 4.76 -2.13 -1.47
CA VAL A 50 4.48 -2.69 -2.81
C VAL A 50 3.18 -3.48 -2.74
N ARG A 51 2.24 -3.15 -3.61
CA ARG A 51 0.99 -3.88 -3.78
C ARG A 51 0.81 -4.32 -5.22
N VAL A 52 0.49 -5.57 -5.41
CA VAL A 52 0.12 -6.15 -6.71
C VAL A 52 -1.35 -6.55 -6.66
N SER A 53 -2.12 -6.11 -7.63
CA SER A 53 -3.49 -6.54 -7.86
C SER A 53 -3.54 -7.30 -9.18
N GLU A 54 -3.70 -8.62 -9.10
CA GLU A 54 -3.87 -9.45 -10.29
C GLU A 54 -5.18 -9.13 -11.01
N GLU A 55 -6.25 -8.90 -10.25
CA GLU A 55 -7.57 -8.56 -10.76
C GLU A 55 -7.55 -7.28 -11.61
N ASP A 56 -6.86 -6.24 -11.12
CA ASP A 56 -6.73 -4.96 -11.84
C ASP A 56 -5.57 -4.95 -12.84
N ASN A 57 -4.75 -6.00 -12.84
CA ASN A 57 -3.51 -6.09 -13.62
C ASN A 57 -2.60 -4.86 -13.41
N MET A 58 -2.38 -4.53 -12.13
CA MET A 58 -1.74 -3.31 -11.69
C MET A 58 -0.81 -3.56 -10.50
N ALA A 59 0.29 -2.83 -10.46
CA ALA A 59 1.16 -2.74 -9.31
C ALA A 59 1.30 -1.29 -8.84
N GLU A 60 1.37 -1.11 -7.53
CA GLU A 60 1.59 0.19 -6.89
C GLU A 60 2.81 0.09 -5.96
N VAL A 61 3.69 1.08 -6.06
CA VAL A 61 4.88 1.21 -5.21
C VAL A 61 4.85 2.59 -4.56
N VAL A 62 4.78 2.63 -3.24
CA VAL A 62 4.74 3.88 -2.45
C VAL A 62 6.02 4.02 -1.67
N LEU A 63 6.72 5.12 -1.85
CA LEU A 63 7.98 5.40 -1.18
C LEU A 63 7.75 6.24 0.08
N GLU A 64 8.11 5.68 1.25
CA GLU A 64 8.09 6.39 2.53
C GLU A 64 9.39 7.17 2.76
N SER A 65 10.54 6.51 2.60
CA SER A 65 11.85 7.14 2.77
C SER A 65 12.93 6.46 1.94
N GLY A 66 13.96 7.20 1.56
CA GLY A 66 15.04 6.74 0.71
C GLY A 66 14.80 7.02 -0.77
N SER A 67 15.12 6.07 -1.63
CA SER A 67 14.97 6.18 -3.08
C SER A 67 14.65 4.82 -3.68
N VAL A 68 13.74 4.81 -4.63
CA VAL A 68 13.34 3.61 -5.40
C VAL A 68 13.62 3.85 -6.87
N LYS A 69 14.30 2.91 -7.51
CA LYS A 69 14.31 2.80 -8.97
C LYS A 69 13.27 1.76 -9.39
N LEU A 70 12.28 2.21 -10.14
CA LEU A 70 11.15 1.42 -10.59
C LEU A 70 11.25 1.18 -12.09
N ASN A 71 11.30 -0.09 -12.49
CA ASN A 71 11.35 -0.49 -13.90
C ASN A 71 10.14 -1.36 -14.24
N GLU A 72 9.57 -1.17 -15.42
CA GLU A 72 8.61 -2.14 -15.92
C GLU A 72 9.27 -3.50 -16.19
N ARG A 73 8.56 -4.57 -15.89
CA ARG A 73 9.04 -5.92 -16.16
C ARG A 73 9.24 -6.13 -17.67
N ASN A 74 10.37 -6.73 -18.03
CA ASN A 74 10.75 -7.02 -19.41
C ASN A 74 10.95 -5.81 -20.34
N LYS A 75 11.04 -4.58 -19.79
CA LYS A 75 11.54 -3.41 -20.52
C LYS A 75 12.95 -3.08 -20.07
N ALA A 76 13.87 -3.00 -21.01
CA ALA A 76 15.29 -3.02 -20.70
C ALA A 76 15.85 -1.71 -20.14
N GLU A 77 15.19 -0.56 -20.31
CA GLU A 77 15.78 0.74 -19.94
C GLU A 77 14.74 1.78 -19.51
N ASP A 78 15.22 2.85 -18.90
CA ASP A 78 14.50 4.05 -18.47
C ASP A 78 13.50 3.87 -17.32
N GLY A 79 13.98 3.20 -16.25
CA GLY A 79 13.24 3.18 -14.99
C GLY A 79 13.05 4.58 -14.41
N VAL A 80 11.95 4.73 -13.66
CA VAL A 80 11.60 5.96 -12.95
C VAL A 80 12.19 5.93 -11.55
N ILE A 81 12.73 7.05 -11.08
CA ILE A 81 13.16 7.22 -9.69
C ILE A 81 12.03 7.87 -8.92
N LEU A 82 11.54 7.17 -7.89
CA LEU A 82 10.57 7.71 -6.94
C LEU A 82 11.29 8.45 -5.81
N ARG A 83 10.66 9.52 -5.35
CA ARG A 83 11.03 10.29 -4.16
C ARG A 83 10.05 10.02 -3.02
N PRO A 84 10.45 10.27 -1.76
CA PRO A 84 9.54 10.14 -0.61
C PRO A 84 8.22 10.89 -0.82
N GLY A 85 7.09 10.22 -0.54
CA GLY A 85 5.75 10.76 -0.76
C GLY A 85 5.19 10.52 -2.17
N GLU A 86 5.95 9.86 -3.04
CA GLU A 86 5.48 9.48 -4.37
C GLU A 86 5.03 8.02 -4.45
N MET A 87 4.04 7.78 -5.30
CA MET A 87 3.59 6.46 -5.75
C MET A 87 3.91 6.29 -7.24
N GLY A 88 4.50 5.16 -7.58
CA GLY A 88 4.53 4.65 -8.95
C GLY A 88 3.43 3.63 -9.14
N ARG A 89 2.49 3.91 -10.02
CA ARG A 89 1.47 2.96 -10.47
C ARG A 89 1.88 2.40 -11.82
N VAL A 90 1.88 1.09 -11.95
CA VAL A 90 2.33 0.38 -13.15
C VAL A 90 1.23 -0.51 -13.67
N SER A 91 0.89 -0.36 -14.92
CA SER A 91 0.00 -1.27 -15.64
C SER A 91 0.58 -1.59 -17.02
N ARG A 92 0.14 -2.70 -17.62
CA ARG A 92 0.58 -3.07 -18.97
C ARG A 92 0.13 -2.08 -20.04
N GLN A 93 -0.93 -1.33 -19.77
CA GLN A 93 -1.53 -0.40 -20.73
C GLN A 93 -0.92 0.99 -20.68
N SER A 94 -0.70 1.53 -19.48
CA SER A 94 -0.25 2.91 -19.28
C SER A 94 1.23 3.04 -18.94
N GLY A 95 1.92 1.93 -18.65
CA GLY A 95 3.29 1.98 -18.17
C GLY A 95 3.39 2.48 -16.73
N ILE A 96 4.43 3.25 -16.42
CA ILE A 96 4.67 3.82 -15.08
C ILE A 96 4.10 5.24 -15.02
N GLU A 97 3.14 5.44 -14.11
CA GLU A 97 2.61 6.75 -13.75
C GLU A 97 3.05 7.12 -12.34
N VAL A 98 3.57 8.33 -12.15
CA VAL A 98 4.04 8.83 -10.84
C VAL A 98 3.11 9.92 -10.34
N ARG A 99 2.70 9.83 -9.07
CA ARG A 99 1.91 10.86 -8.40
C ARG A 99 2.30 11.00 -6.93
N HIS A 100 2.06 12.18 -6.36
CA HIS A 100 2.15 12.38 -4.92
C HIS A 100 0.94 11.75 -4.22
N VAL A 101 1.18 11.15 -3.06
CA VAL A 101 0.15 10.54 -2.22
C VAL A 101 0.30 10.96 -0.76
N ASP A 102 -0.79 10.87 -0.02
CA ASP A 102 -0.74 10.95 1.44
C ASP A 102 -0.22 9.61 1.98
N LEU A 103 0.99 9.61 2.53
CA LEU A 103 1.63 8.42 3.07
C LEU A 103 0.81 7.76 4.18
N GLN A 104 0.03 8.53 4.95
CA GLN A 104 -0.82 7.99 5.99
C GLN A 104 -1.78 6.92 5.44
N LEU A 105 -2.32 7.12 4.25
CA LEU A 105 -3.27 6.19 3.62
C LEU A 105 -2.63 4.85 3.23
N TYR A 106 -1.33 4.84 2.92
CA TYR A 106 -0.67 3.68 2.31
C TYR A 106 0.28 2.94 3.24
N THR A 107 0.74 3.55 4.33
CA THR A 107 1.81 2.98 5.16
C THR A 107 1.43 2.68 6.60
N THR A 108 0.31 3.19 7.11
CA THR A 108 -0.11 2.97 8.51
C THR A 108 -0.72 1.60 8.76
N TRP A 109 -1.17 0.89 7.73
CA TRP A 109 -1.81 -0.42 7.86
C TRP A 109 -0.92 -1.48 8.51
N LYS A 110 0.41 -1.32 8.47
CA LYS A 110 1.41 -2.21 9.07
C LYS A 110 1.66 -1.97 10.55
N ASP A 111 1.25 -0.80 11.07
CA ASP A 111 1.55 -0.38 12.43
C ASP A 111 0.63 -1.07 13.45
N LYS A 112 1.11 -1.27 14.68
CA LYS A 112 0.31 -1.85 15.77
C LYS A 112 -0.88 -0.96 16.15
N TYR A 113 -0.69 0.34 16.07
CA TYR A 113 -1.74 1.33 16.28
C TYR A 113 -1.93 2.13 15.00
N MET A 114 -3.16 2.18 14.54
CA MET A 114 -3.52 3.02 13.41
C MET A 114 -3.94 4.40 13.93
N ASN A 115 -3.06 5.37 13.81
CA ASN A 115 -3.36 6.76 14.10
C ASN A 115 -3.96 7.42 12.84
N ILE A 116 -5.18 7.90 12.96
CA ILE A 116 -5.89 8.61 11.90
C ILE A 116 -6.03 10.05 12.30
N GLU A 117 -5.50 10.97 11.51
CA GLU A 117 -5.49 12.40 11.79
C GLU A 117 -6.19 13.16 10.66
N SER A 118 -7.34 13.76 10.98
CA SER A 118 -8.09 14.64 10.07
C SER A 118 -8.30 14.07 8.66
N GLN A 119 -8.73 12.82 8.59
CA GLN A 119 -9.01 12.14 7.33
C GLN A 119 -10.50 12.14 7.02
N LYS A 120 -10.85 12.24 5.74
CA LYS A 120 -12.20 11.97 5.27
C LYS A 120 -12.59 10.52 5.58
N MET A 121 -13.84 10.28 5.93
CA MET A 121 -14.34 8.95 6.25
C MET A 121 -14.09 7.94 5.10
N GLU A 122 -14.18 8.36 3.85
CA GLU A 122 -13.81 7.49 2.71
C GLU A 122 -12.35 7.03 2.76
N ASN A 123 -11.43 7.89 3.21
CA ASN A 123 -10.02 7.54 3.39
C ASN A 123 -9.82 6.62 4.61
N VAL A 124 -10.58 6.84 5.69
CA VAL A 124 -10.58 5.94 6.87
C VAL A 124 -10.98 4.53 6.44
N MET A 125 -12.05 4.38 5.66
CA MET A 125 -12.49 3.07 5.15
C MET A 125 -11.45 2.43 4.23
N PHE A 126 -10.78 3.23 3.39
CA PHE A 126 -9.66 2.75 2.58
C PHE A 126 -8.50 2.22 3.43
N MET A 127 -8.09 2.95 4.48
CA MET A 127 -7.02 2.53 5.40
C MET A 127 -7.39 1.24 6.13
N LEU A 128 -8.62 1.12 6.61
CA LEU A 128 -9.13 -0.09 7.26
C LEU A 128 -9.19 -1.26 6.28
N SER A 129 -9.61 -1.04 5.04
CA SER A 129 -9.67 -2.09 4.02
C SER A 129 -8.28 -2.68 3.73
N LYS A 130 -7.23 -1.86 3.70
CA LYS A 130 -5.85 -2.32 3.57
C LYS A 130 -5.42 -3.17 4.76
N ARG A 131 -5.68 -2.71 5.97
CA ARG A 131 -5.26 -3.42 7.20
C ARG A 131 -5.95 -4.76 7.38
N TYR A 132 -7.25 -4.83 7.09
CA TYR A 132 -8.06 -6.03 7.28
C TYR A 132 -8.19 -6.90 6.02
N HIS A 133 -7.54 -6.51 4.93
CA HIS A 133 -7.54 -7.24 3.65
C HIS A 133 -8.96 -7.59 3.17
N THR A 134 -9.87 -6.63 3.31
CA THR A 134 -11.26 -6.79 2.87
C THR A 134 -11.74 -5.48 2.24
N GLU A 135 -12.62 -5.59 1.25
CA GLU A 135 -13.24 -4.41 0.64
C GLU A 135 -14.27 -3.81 1.61
N ILE A 136 -14.18 -2.49 1.81
CA ILE A 136 -15.16 -1.71 2.56
C ILE A 136 -15.70 -0.64 1.62
N ARG A 137 -16.96 -0.79 1.22
CA ARG A 137 -17.68 0.23 0.45
C ARG A 137 -18.38 1.19 1.40
N ILE A 138 -18.31 2.47 1.10
CA ILE A 138 -18.98 3.53 1.84
C ILE A 138 -19.94 4.26 0.91
N GLU A 139 -21.16 4.48 1.35
CA GLU A 139 -22.20 5.22 0.65
C GLU A 139 -22.60 6.48 1.42
N GLY A 140 -23.14 7.47 0.71
CA GLY A 140 -23.53 8.76 1.26
C GLY A 140 -22.44 9.81 1.13
N GLU A 141 -22.63 10.80 0.27
CA GLU A 141 -21.63 11.83 -0.03
C GLU A 141 -21.23 12.67 1.20
N GLU A 142 -22.18 12.95 2.10
CA GLU A 142 -21.89 13.65 3.36
C GLU A 142 -21.01 12.78 4.27
N LEU A 143 -21.35 11.51 4.45
CA LEU A 143 -20.56 10.59 5.25
C LEU A 143 -19.15 10.40 4.69
N LYS A 144 -19.00 10.23 3.39
CA LYS A 144 -17.69 10.11 2.74
C LYS A 144 -16.78 11.31 3.04
N ALA A 145 -17.35 12.50 3.07
CA ALA A 145 -16.64 13.75 3.29
C ALA A 145 -16.41 14.10 4.77
N GLU A 146 -17.06 13.40 5.71
CA GLU A 146 -16.93 13.62 7.15
C GLU A 146 -15.48 13.46 7.60
N ILE A 147 -14.99 14.42 8.40
CA ILE A 147 -13.61 14.38 8.91
C ILE A 147 -13.56 13.59 10.21
N PHE A 148 -12.69 12.60 10.24
CA PHE A 148 -12.50 11.71 11.37
C PHE A 148 -11.06 11.74 11.87
N SER A 149 -10.91 11.69 13.18
CA SER A 149 -9.61 11.45 13.84
C SER A 149 -9.81 10.42 14.94
N GLY A 150 -8.88 9.50 15.05
CA GLY A 150 -8.93 8.45 16.07
C GLY A 150 -7.69 7.58 16.05
N ARG A 151 -7.54 6.79 17.12
CA ARG A 151 -6.47 5.80 17.24
C ARG A 151 -7.09 4.44 17.52
N PHE A 152 -6.75 3.46 16.69
CA PHE A 152 -7.22 2.10 16.85
C PHE A 152 -6.06 1.15 17.13
N ASP A 153 -6.28 0.23 18.07
CA ASP A 153 -5.47 -0.98 18.21
C ASP A 153 -5.92 -1.96 17.12
N ILE A 154 -4.99 -2.34 16.25
CA ILE A 154 -5.27 -3.22 15.10
C ILE A 154 -5.46 -4.69 15.46
N ASP A 155 -5.27 -5.07 16.72
CA ASP A 155 -5.61 -6.41 17.23
C ASP A 155 -7.13 -6.60 17.44
N GLN A 156 -7.90 -5.51 17.34
CA GLN A 156 -9.36 -5.57 17.38
C GLN A 156 -9.94 -6.12 16.08
N SER A 157 -11.16 -6.65 16.16
CA SER A 157 -11.93 -6.95 14.95
C SER A 157 -12.36 -5.68 14.23
N LEU A 158 -12.58 -5.78 12.92
CA LEU A 158 -13.08 -4.67 12.12
C LEU A 158 -14.44 -4.17 12.62
N GLU A 159 -15.31 -5.09 13.05
CA GLU A 159 -16.61 -4.78 13.62
C GLU A 159 -16.48 -3.93 14.89
N ASN A 160 -15.53 -4.25 15.78
CA ASN A 160 -15.29 -3.44 16.99
C ASN A 160 -14.82 -2.03 16.61
N ILE A 161 -14.04 -1.89 15.56
CA ILE A 161 -13.63 -0.58 15.06
C ILE A 161 -14.83 0.19 14.50
N PHE A 162 -15.70 -0.45 13.73
CA PHE A 162 -16.93 0.19 13.26
C PHE A 162 -17.84 0.64 14.39
N GLU A 163 -17.99 -0.16 15.45
CA GLU A 163 -18.75 0.21 16.64
C GLU A 163 -18.13 1.42 17.34
N THR A 164 -16.80 1.51 17.39
CA THR A 164 -16.11 2.67 17.95
C THR A 164 -16.31 3.92 17.08
N ILE A 165 -16.24 3.78 15.76
CA ILE A 165 -16.52 4.87 14.83
C ILE A 165 -17.97 5.35 14.99
N ASP A 166 -18.92 4.43 15.14
CA ASP A 166 -20.35 4.76 15.31
C ASP A 166 -20.63 5.61 16.56
N LEU A 167 -19.81 5.52 17.59
CA LEU A 167 -19.91 6.39 18.78
C LEU A 167 -19.60 7.87 18.49
N ILE A 168 -18.83 8.13 17.45
CA ILE A 168 -18.37 9.48 17.09
C ILE A 168 -19.13 9.99 15.87
N THR A 169 -19.16 9.19 14.82
CA THR A 169 -19.84 9.45 13.55
C THR A 169 -20.86 8.34 13.34
N PRO A 170 -22.18 8.65 13.41
CA PRO A 170 -23.22 7.63 13.30
C PRO A 170 -23.20 6.91 11.96
N ILE A 171 -22.95 5.60 12.00
CA ILE A 171 -22.90 4.72 10.83
C ILE A 171 -23.67 3.43 11.05
N HIS A 172 -24.20 2.89 9.98
CA HIS A 172 -24.56 1.47 9.87
C HIS A 172 -23.48 0.74 9.12
N TYR A 173 -23.21 -0.52 9.48
CA TYR A 173 -22.36 -1.40 8.71
C TYR A 173 -22.97 -2.76 8.54
N GLN A 174 -22.71 -3.42 7.44
CA GLN A 174 -23.21 -4.76 7.13
C GLN A 174 -22.18 -5.55 6.36
N GLN A 175 -21.87 -6.75 6.84
CA GLN A 175 -21.08 -7.69 6.06
C GLN A 175 -21.94 -8.31 4.95
N GLN A 176 -21.42 -8.31 3.74
CA GLN A 176 -22.07 -8.91 2.57
C GLN A 176 -21.74 -10.40 2.46
N PRO A 177 -22.50 -11.18 1.70
CA PRO A 177 -22.24 -12.63 1.53
C PRO A 177 -20.86 -12.96 0.96
N ASP A 178 -20.24 -12.05 0.21
CA ASP A 178 -18.90 -12.19 -0.36
C ASP A 178 -17.76 -11.82 0.64
N GLY A 179 -18.11 -11.45 1.89
CA GLY A 179 -17.19 -11.04 2.94
C GLY A 179 -16.82 -9.56 2.93
N THR A 180 -17.23 -8.79 1.93
CA THR A 180 -17.05 -7.33 1.91
C THR A 180 -17.97 -6.63 2.90
N TYR A 181 -17.70 -5.37 3.21
CA TYR A 181 -18.55 -4.57 4.08
C TYR A 181 -19.16 -3.40 3.32
N LEU A 182 -20.39 -3.08 3.69
CA LEU A 182 -21.07 -1.87 3.27
C LEU A 182 -21.28 -0.98 4.50
N VAL A 183 -20.82 0.28 4.41
CA VAL A 183 -20.99 1.31 5.45
C VAL A 183 -21.87 2.42 4.89
N THR A 184 -22.91 2.76 5.65
CA THR A 184 -23.90 3.78 5.27
C THR A 184 -24.16 4.74 6.44
N PRO A 185 -24.68 5.96 6.20
CA PRO A 185 -25.08 6.84 7.28
C PRO A 185 -26.27 6.26 8.06
N LYS A 186 -26.37 6.57 9.36
CA LYS A 186 -27.57 6.35 10.17
C LYS A 186 -28.65 7.37 9.88
#